data_1d5585fa93a38d7990cebba388fb22ed
#
_entry.id   1d5585fa93a38d7990cebba388fb22ed
#
_cell.length_a   1.000
_cell.length_b   1.000
_cell.length_c   1.000
_cell.angle_alpha   90.00
_cell.angle_beta   90.00
_cell.angle_gamma   90.00
#
_symmetry.space_group_name_H-M   'P 1'
#
loop_
_entity.id
_entity.type
_entity.pdbx_description
1 polymer ?
#
loop_
_entity_poly.entity_id
_entity_poly.type
_entity_poly.pdbx_seq_one_letter_code
_entity_poly.pdbx_strand_id
1 'polypeptide(L)'
;AIHGHTRNDEYHWMRLTEEQREADPPDAHTCEVVDHLNAENAYADSLLAPVSGLRETLFAEMKARVKEEDLSVPYRENGYWYNHRFEKGKEYAVHMRAMADPDGSMPTQLEDFIDENAMAQGHEFFDLADFEIAPGNRLCAYSVDTVGRRLYTIRFRDLVSGEELPDIITNTSGGGAWADDRTFFYSRKDRTLRSHKIFRHTLGTPEKDDVLVFHEKDGAYSCDVYRDRSEAFVMISTGSTLSTEEWYLPANDPLGRFTVVLPREEEHEYGVQHASGEFFILTNWNAQNFRLMKCPVGDTRKEAWTEVVPHREDTLLEDVDLFKDHMVI
;
A
#
# COMPACT_ATOMS: atom_id res chain seq x y z
N ALA A 1 10.98 30.45 -16.26
CA ALA A 1 10.01 30.37 -17.37
C ALA A 1 9.99 28.95 -17.91
N ILE A 2 8.81 28.34 -18.03
CA ILE A 2 8.62 27.02 -18.62
C ILE A 2 7.79 27.21 -19.88
N HIS A 3 8.19 26.65 -21.00
CA HIS A 3 7.52 26.79 -22.31
C HIS A 3 7.32 28.24 -22.74
N GLY A 4 8.24 29.14 -22.38
CA GLY A 4 8.15 30.58 -22.72
C GLY A 4 7.19 31.40 -21.86
N HIS A 5 6.56 30.81 -20.85
CA HIS A 5 5.69 31.51 -19.91
C HIS A 5 6.42 31.80 -18.59
N THR A 6 6.22 33.02 -18.09
CA THR A 6 6.66 33.43 -16.75
C THR A 6 5.43 33.50 -15.85
N ARG A 7 5.46 32.79 -14.73
CA ARG A 7 4.46 32.89 -13.68
C ARG A 7 5.07 33.56 -12.46
N ASN A 8 4.43 34.58 -11.94
CA ASN A 8 4.76 35.14 -10.64
C ASN A 8 4.01 34.37 -9.57
N ASP A 9 4.71 33.97 -8.55
CA ASP A 9 4.15 33.32 -7.36
C ASP A 9 4.31 34.28 -6.17
N GLU A 10 3.23 34.98 -5.85
CA GLU A 10 3.18 35.96 -4.77
C GLU A 10 3.28 35.33 -3.39
N TYR A 11 3.05 34.01 -3.30
CA TYR A 11 3.09 33.22 -2.08
C TYR A 11 4.39 32.39 -1.93
N HIS A 12 5.34 32.56 -2.85
CA HIS A 12 6.62 31.83 -2.80
C HIS A 12 7.38 32.01 -1.49
N TRP A 13 7.23 33.15 -0.87
CA TRP A 13 7.84 33.47 0.41
C TRP A 13 7.39 32.55 1.55
N MET A 14 6.20 31.95 1.48
CA MET A 14 5.71 31.00 2.47
C MET A 14 6.36 29.61 2.38
N ARG A 15 7.18 29.38 1.37
CA ARG A 15 7.85 28.10 1.17
C ARG A 15 9.04 27.98 2.14
N LEU A 16 8.85 27.19 3.19
CA LEU A 16 9.91 26.83 4.13
C LEU A 16 10.76 25.68 3.58
N THR A 17 12.07 25.71 3.87
CA THR A 17 12.95 24.57 3.69
C THR A 17 12.66 23.49 4.74
N GLU A 18 13.19 22.30 4.54
CA GLU A 18 13.04 21.20 5.50
C GLU A 18 13.70 21.57 6.85
N GLU A 19 14.89 22.16 6.80
CA GLU A 19 15.61 22.66 7.98
C GLU A 19 14.81 23.71 8.76
N GLN A 20 14.12 24.62 8.07
CA GLN A 20 13.27 25.62 8.70
C GLN A 20 12.04 25.01 9.37
N ARG A 21 11.45 23.99 8.76
CA ARG A 21 10.28 23.29 9.33
C ARG A 21 10.60 22.49 10.59
N GLU A 22 11.83 22.00 10.68
CA GLU A 22 12.31 21.16 11.80
C GLU A 22 13.07 21.95 12.87
N ALA A 23 13.33 23.24 12.63
CA ALA A 23 14.08 24.08 13.57
C ALA A 23 13.30 24.35 14.85
N ASP A 24 13.94 24.09 16.00
CA ASP A 24 13.44 24.45 17.33
C ASP A 24 14.56 25.21 18.10
N PRO A 25 14.39 26.52 18.40
CA PRO A 25 13.23 27.34 18.05
C PRO A 25 13.15 27.72 16.57
N PRO A 26 11.94 28.05 16.04
CA PRO A 26 11.77 28.47 14.67
C PRO A 26 12.47 29.81 14.40
N ASP A 27 12.98 29.98 13.17
CA ASP A 27 13.58 31.24 12.74
C ASP A 27 12.52 32.36 12.50
N ALA A 28 12.96 33.58 12.30
CA ALA A 28 12.07 34.73 12.10
C ALA A 28 11.17 34.59 10.87
N HIS A 29 11.68 33.96 9.77
CA HIS A 29 10.90 33.73 8.57
C HIS A 29 9.82 32.66 8.79
N THR A 30 10.15 31.58 9.49
CA THR A 30 9.17 30.56 9.88
C THR A 30 8.06 31.15 10.74
N CYS A 31 8.42 32.01 11.72
CA CYS A 31 7.42 32.72 12.54
C CYS A 31 6.49 33.59 11.67
N GLU A 32 7.03 34.34 10.71
CA GLU A 32 6.23 35.19 9.81
C GLU A 32 5.24 34.36 8.98
N VAL A 33 5.68 33.20 8.47
CA VAL A 33 4.81 32.26 7.72
C VAL A 33 3.70 31.71 8.62
N VAL A 34 4.04 31.27 9.82
CA VAL A 34 3.06 30.73 10.79
C VAL A 34 2.05 31.80 11.21
N ASP A 35 2.51 33.04 11.48
CA ASP A 35 1.63 34.16 11.85
C ASP A 35 0.66 34.47 10.70
N HIS A 36 1.11 34.46 9.43
CA HIS A 36 0.24 34.64 8.29
C HIS A 36 -0.81 33.53 8.19
N LEU A 37 -0.41 32.25 8.32
CA LEU A 37 -1.35 31.12 8.27
C LEU A 37 -2.38 31.20 9.40
N ASN A 38 -1.98 31.62 10.59
CA ASN A 38 -2.89 31.82 11.73
C ASN A 38 -3.89 32.96 11.44
N ALA A 39 -3.44 34.05 10.81
CA ALA A 39 -4.32 35.16 10.42
C ALA A 39 -5.34 34.72 9.36
N GLU A 40 -4.94 33.93 8.36
CA GLU A 40 -5.83 33.37 7.34
C GLU A 40 -6.85 32.40 7.97
N ASN A 41 -6.44 31.55 8.92
CA ASN A 41 -7.33 30.68 9.66
C ASN A 41 -8.37 31.47 10.46
N ALA A 42 -7.94 32.51 11.18
CA ALA A 42 -8.84 33.39 11.94
C ALA A 42 -9.84 34.12 11.02
N TYR A 43 -9.39 34.55 9.85
CA TYR A 43 -10.27 35.14 8.83
C TYR A 43 -11.31 34.12 8.33
N ALA A 44 -10.89 32.92 7.96
CA ALA A 44 -11.77 31.84 7.52
C ALA A 44 -12.81 31.49 8.61
N ASP A 45 -12.39 31.37 9.86
CA ASP A 45 -13.27 31.10 11.00
C ASP A 45 -14.32 32.21 11.19
N SER A 46 -13.92 33.47 11.03
CA SER A 46 -14.84 34.60 11.12
C SER A 46 -15.93 34.57 10.04
N LEU A 47 -15.56 34.19 8.81
CA LEU A 47 -16.50 34.05 7.68
C LEU A 47 -17.43 32.85 7.83
N LEU A 48 -16.95 31.76 8.42
CA LEU A 48 -17.70 30.53 8.63
C LEU A 48 -18.53 30.54 9.92
N ALA A 49 -18.29 31.46 10.86
CA ALA A 49 -19.02 31.55 12.10
C ALA A 49 -20.55 31.58 11.95
N PRO A 50 -21.14 32.31 10.97
CA PRO A 50 -22.60 32.31 10.78
C PRO A 50 -23.20 30.95 10.42
N VAL A 51 -22.41 30.02 9.86
CA VAL A 51 -22.86 28.69 9.46
C VAL A 51 -22.39 27.57 10.40
N SER A 52 -21.82 27.90 11.56
CA SER A 52 -21.31 26.92 12.54
C SER A 52 -22.39 25.91 12.97
N GLY A 53 -23.62 26.37 13.27
CA GLY A 53 -24.72 25.49 13.65
C GLY A 53 -25.13 24.52 12.51
N LEU A 54 -25.07 24.94 11.25
CA LEU A 54 -25.30 24.05 10.11
C LEU A 54 -24.15 23.02 9.98
N ARG A 55 -22.90 23.45 10.18
CA ARG A 55 -21.74 22.56 10.17
C ARG A 55 -21.85 21.46 11.23
N GLU A 56 -22.22 21.83 12.46
CA GLU A 56 -22.44 20.89 13.56
C GLU A 56 -23.58 19.89 13.24
N THR A 57 -24.69 20.37 12.69
CA THR A 57 -25.82 19.55 12.29
C THR A 57 -25.42 18.54 11.22
N LEU A 58 -24.74 19.00 10.15
CA LEU A 58 -24.27 18.14 9.06
C LEU A 58 -23.21 17.12 9.56
N PHE A 59 -22.30 17.54 10.42
CA PHE A 59 -21.32 16.63 11.02
C PHE A 59 -22.00 15.54 11.86
N ALA A 60 -22.94 15.91 12.72
CA ALA A 60 -23.69 14.93 13.52
C ALA A 60 -24.52 13.98 12.65
N GLU A 61 -25.14 14.49 11.58
CA GLU A 61 -25.90 13.67 10.62
C GLU A 61 -25.00 12.70 9.85
N MET A 62 -23.85 13.15 9.35
CA MET A 62 -22.87 12.27 8.67
C MET A 62 -22.31 11.22 9.61
N LYS A 63 -21.93 11.62 10.84
CA LYS A 63 -21.42 10.69 11.86
C LYS A 63 -22.45 9.62 12.23
N ALA A 64 -23.73 9.99 12.34
CA ALA A 64 -24.80 9.06 12.68
C ALA A 64 -25.06 7.99 11.58
N ARG A 65 -24.54 8.18 10.36
CA ARG A 65 -24.63 7.20 9.27
C ARG A 65 -23.52 6.15 9.33
N VAL A 66 -22.46 6.42 10.10
CA VAL A 66 -21.36 5.48 10.29
C VAL A 66 -21.72 4.50 11.38
N LYS A 67 -21.57 3.21 11.10
CA LYS A 67 -21.76 2.15 12.08
C LYS A 67 -20.51 2.10 12.96
N GLU A 68 -20.61 2.59 14.21
CA GLU A 68 -19.47 2.68 15.14
C GLU A 68 -18.99 1.31 15.63
N GLU A 69 -19.89 0.32 15.74
CA GLU A 69 -19.55 -1.08 16.06
C GLU A 69 -19.72 -1.90 14.79
N ASP A 70 -18.64 -2.30 14.18
CA ASP A 70 -18.67 -3.06 12.94
C ASP A 70 -17.66 -4.20 12.94
N LEU A 71 -17.95 -5.19 12.12
CA LEU A 71 -17.14 -6.37 11.92
C LEU A 71 -16.95 -6.57 10.42
N SER A 72 -15.73 -6.75 9.97
CA SER A 72 -15.48 -7.02 8.55
C SER A 72 -16.00 -8.39 8.14
N VAL A 73 -16.13 -8.60 6.85
CA VAL A 73 -16.34 -9.96 6.32
C VAL A 73 -15.06 -10.76 6.59
N PRO A 74 -15.14 -11.94 7.24
CA PRO A 74 -13.96 -12.75 7.47
C PRO A 74 -13.42 -13.32 6.16
N TYR A 75 -12.10 -13.39 6.07
CA TYR A 75 -11.43 -14.05 4.96
C TYR A 75 -10.46 -15.12 5.46
N ARG A 76 -10.16 -16.07 4.58
CA ARG A 76 -9.25 -17.16 4.89
C ARG A 76 -7.99 -17.07 4.03
N GLU A 77 -6.85 -17.09 4.70
CA GLU A 77 -5.55 -17.07 4.04
C GLU A 77 -4.58 -17.99 4.79
N ASN A 78 -3.80 -18.76 4.04
CA ASN A 78 -2.74 -19.62 4.53
C ASN A 78 -3.10 -20.47 5.79
N GLY A 79 -4.34 -21.00 5.80
CA GLY A 79 -4.84 -21.84 6.90
C GLY A 79 -5.35 -21.09 8.12
N TYR A 80 -5.36 -19.77 8.09
CA TYR A 80 -5.94 -18.92 9.13
C TYR A 80 -7.16 -18.17 8.63
N TRP A 81 -8.08 -17.89 9.54
CA TRP A 81 -9.16 -16.93 9.36
C TRP A 81 -8.76 -15.59 9.94
N TYR A 82 -9.05 -14.54 9.23
CA TYR A 82 -8.76 -13.15 9.57
C TYR A 82 -10.07 -12.36 9.60
N ASN A 83 -10.12 -11.39 10.50
CA ASN A 83 -11.20 -10.44 10.62
C ASN A 83 -10.68 -9.16 11.30
N HIS A 84 -11.41 -8.06 11.19
CA HIS A 84 -11.18 -6.89 12.03
C HIS A 84 -12.50 -6.36 12.54
N ARG A 85 -12.46 -5.73 13.72
CA ARG A 85 -13.61 -5.09 14.33
C ARG A 85 -13.32 -3.65 14.68
N PHE A 86 -14.36 -2.82 14.63
CA PHE A 86 -14.40 -1.50 15.22
C PHE A 86 -15.22 -1.54 16.51
N GLU A 87 -14.72 -0.91 17.55
CA GLU A 87 -15.36 -0.83 18.86
C GLU A 87 -15.94 0.56 19.06
N LYS A 88 -17.10 0.64 19.69
CA LYS A 88 -17.76 1.93 19.94
C LYS A 88 -16.88 2.90 20.71
N GLY A 89 -16.75 4.10 20.17
CA GLY A 89 -15.92 5.16 20.77
C GLY A 89 -14.42 4.96 20.57
N LYS A 90 -14.01 3.98 19.78
CA LYS A 90 -12.64 3.79 19.31
C LYS A 90 -12.50 4.36 17.91
N GLU A 91 -11.29 4.76 17.54
CA GLU A 91 -10.99 5.39 16.25
C GLU A 91 -10.45 4.38 15.23
N TYR A 92 -9.75 3.37 15.71
CA TYR A 92 -9.02 2.41 14.87
C TYR A 92 -9.56 0.99 15.01
N ALA A 93 -9.16 0.14 14.07
CA ALA A 93 -9.53 -1.28 14.05
C ALA A 93 -8.74 -2.11 15.08
N VAL A 94 -9.31 -3.25 15.42
CA VAL A 94 -8.60 -4.35 16.08
C VAL A 94 -8.63 -5.53 15.13
N HIS A 95 -7.45 -5.99 14.70
CA HIS A 95 -7.27 -7.10 13.77
C HIS A 95 -7.15 -8.42 14.54
N MET A 96 -7.89 -9.40 14.07
CA MET A 96 -8.03 -10.72 14.71
C MET A 96 -7.69 -11.83 13.75
N ARG A 97 -7.14 -12.93 14.27
CA ARG A 97 -6.96 -14.15 13.50
C ARG A 97 -7.14 -15.40 14.34
N ALA A 98 -7.41 -16.53 13.68
CA ALA A 98 -7.35 -17.85 14.28
C ALA A 98 -7.00 -18.91 13.24
N MET A 99 -6.33 -19.98 13.66
CA MET A 99 -6.13 -21.14 12.80
C MET A 99 -7.50 -21.74 12.48
N ALA A 100 -7.72 -22.09 11.21
CA ALA A 100 -8.96 -22.75 10.78
C ALA A 100 -9.13 -24.09 11.51
N ASP A 101 -10.39 -24.44 11.80
CA ASP A 101 -10.73 -25.76 12.32
C ASP A 101 -10.30 -26.87 11.34
N PRO A 102 -10.19 -28.13 11.77
CA PRO A 102 -9.74 -29.23 10.92
C PRO A 102 -10.59 -29.44 9.65
N ASP A 103 -11.86 -29.03 9.68
CA ASP A 103 -12.77 -29.04 8.52
C ASP A 103 -12.67 -27.78 7.64
N GLY A 104 -11.81 -26.83 8.04
CA GLY A 104 -11.59 -25.56 7.34
C GLY A 104 -12.54 -24.45 7.77
N SER A 105 -13.48 -24.71 8.68
CA SER A 105 -14.43 -23.69 9.17
C SER A 105 -13.71 -22.64 10.03
N MET A 106 -14.38 -21.50 10.20
CA MET A 106 -13.91 -20.43 11.08
C MET A 106 -14.18 -20.80 12.54
N PRO A 107 -13.18 -20.75 13.41
CA PRO A 107 -13.39 -20.92 14.85
C PRO A 107 -14.32 -19.87 15.44
N THR A 108 -14.98 -20.22 16.55
CA THR A 108 -15.90 -19.29 17.24
C THR A 108 -15.19 -18.11 17.90
N GLN A 109 -13.88 -18.22 18.15
CA GLN A 109 -13.07 -17.18 18.75
C GLN A 109 -11.83 -16.95 17.90
N LEU A 110 -11.57 -15.68 17.60
CA LEU A 110 -10.34 -15.20 16.99
C LEU A 110 -9.55 -14.44 18.05
N GLU A 111 -8.23 -14.47 17.95
CA GLU A 111 -7.31 -13.77 18.83
C GLU A 111 -6.88 -12.44 18.21
N ASP A 112 -6.86 -11.38 19.02
CA ASP A 112 -6.35 -10.08 18.62
C ASP A 112 -4.83 -10.19 18.41
N PHE A 113 -4.32 -9.74 17.25
CA PHE A 113 -2.89 -9.73 16.97
C PHE A 113 -2.33 -8.33 16.66
N ILE A 114 -3.19 -7.40 16.19
CA ILE A 114 -2.90 -5.97 16.06
C ILE A 114 -4.08 -5.20 16.62
N ASP A 115 -3.86 -4.41 17.66
CA ASP A 115 -4.80 -3.40 18.18
C ASP A 115 -4.23 -2.02 17.87
N GLU A 116 -4.73 -1.41 16.79
CA GLU A 116 -4.31 -0.08 16.35
C GLU A 116 -4.59 0.99 17.41
N ASN A 117 -5.66 0.84 18.22
CA ASN A 117 -5.98 1.79 19.28
C ASN A 117 -4.93 1.77 20.41
N ALA A 118 -4.38 0.58 20.72
CA ALA A 118 -3.28 0.45 21.67
C ALA A 118 -1.98 1.03 21.10
N MET A 119 -1.73 0.79 19.80
CA MET A 119 -0.54 1.31 19.11
C MET A 119 -0.56 2.84 18.95
N ALA A 120 -1.73 3.43 18.76
CA ALA A 120 -1.92 4.87 18.63
C ALA A 120 -1.70 5.66 19.94
N GLN A 121 -1.65 4.99 21.09
CA GLN A 121 -1.50 5.68 22.38
C GLN A 121 -0.19 6.45 22.47
N GLY A 122 -0.31 7.74 22.82
CA GLY A 122 0.83 8.64 22.96
C GLY A 122 1.29 9.32 21.67
N HIS A 123 0.60 9.08 20.55
CA HIS A 123 0.82 9.75 19.28
C HIS A 123 -0.32 10.74 18.99
N GLU A 124 0.01 11.92 18.46
CA GLU A 124 -0.98 12.89 17.97
C GLU A 124 -1.59 12.48 16.64
N PHE A 125 -0.84 11.69 15.88
CA PHE A 125 -1.25 11.08 14.61
C PHE A 125 -0.80 9.62 14.61
N PHE A 126 -1.64 8.73 14.10
CA PHE A 126 -1.30 7.33 13.91
C PHE A 126 -2.01 6.80 12.65
N ASP A 127 -1.28 6.08 11.84
CA ASP A 127 -1.78 5.39 10.66
C ASP A 127 -1.03 4.07 10.48
N LEU A 128 -1.78 2.96 10.42
CA LEU A 128 -1.29 1.64 10.04
C LEU A 128 -1.54 1.48 8.53
N ALA A 129 -0.50 1.59 7.72
CA ALA A 129 -0.67 1.48 6.27
C ALA A 129 -1.00 0.07 5.83
N ASP A 130 -0.30 -0.91 6.40
CA ASP A 130 -0.38 -2.29 5.98
C ASP A 130 0.23 -3.23 7.02
N PHE A 131 -0.15 -4.51 6.96
CA PHE A 131 0.54 -5.60 7.64
C PHE A 131 0.54 -6.85 6.77
N GLU A 132 1.65 -7.56 6.79
CA GLU A 132 1.90 -8.77 6.00
C GLU A 132 2.32 -9.92 6.90
N ILE A 133 1.64 -11.05 6.79
CA ILE A 133 1.98 -12.26 7.53
C ILE A 133 2.95 -13.10 6.71
N ALA A 134 4.06 -13.51 7.33
CA ALA A 134 5.03 -14.39 6.69
C ALA A 134 4.42 -15.78 6.39
N PRO A 135 4.92 -16.50 5.36
CA PRO A 135 4.38 -17.79 4.95
C PRO A 135 4.26 -18.84 6.07
N GLY A 136 5.17 -18.80 7.05
CA GLY A 136 5.11 -19.66 8.23
C GLY A 136 4.08 -19.26 9.28
N ASN A 137 3.27 -18.23 9.04
CA ASN A 137 2.21 -17.73 9.95
C ASN A 137 2.69 -17.25 11.33
N ARG A 138 4.01 -17.16 11.53
CA ARG A 138 4.59 -16.78 12.82
C ARG A 138 4.98 -15.31 12.90
N LEU A 139 5.45 -14.74 11.80
CA LEU A 139 5.96 -13.37 11.76
C LEU A 139 4.95 -12.47 11.06
N CYS A 140 4.87 -11.24 11.54
CA CYS A 140 4.10 -10.16 10.92
C CYS A 140 5.04 -8.97 10.68
N ALA A 141 5.10 -8.48 9.45
CA ALA A 141 5.60 -7.15 9.14
C ALA A 141 4.43 -6.18 9.19
N TYR A 142 4.61 -5.01 9.78
CA TYR A 142 3.58 -3.97 9.79
C TYR A 142 4.22 -2.58 9.67
N SER A 143 3.49 -1.65 9.08
CA SER A 143 3.99 -0.35 8.69
C SER A 143 3.19 0.78 9.34
N VAL A 144 3.85 1.66 10.08
CA VAL A 144 3.20 2.76 10.79
C VAL A 144 3.78 4.13 10.43
N ASP A 145 2.90 5.13 10.32
CA ASP A 145 3.23 6.55 10.29
C ASP A 145 2.66 7.22 11.54
N THR A 146 3.51 7.82 12.36
CA THR A 146 3.12 8.54 13.58
C THR A 146 3.28 10.05 13.46
N VAL A 147 3.52 10.56 12.25
CA VAL A 147 3.77 11.98 11.97
C VAL A 147 2.78 12.57 10.97
N GLY A 148 2.13 11.72 10.13
CA GLY A 148 1.21 12.16 9.09
C GLY A 148 1.91 12.62 7.81
N ARG A 149 3.09 12.08 7.51
CA ARG A 149 3.87 12.43 6.30
C ARG A 149 3.85 11.36 5.22
N ARG A 150 3.13 10.26 5.42
CA ARG A 150 3.12 9.10 4.52
C ARG A 150 4.51 8.51 4.31
N LEU A 151 5.36 8.62 5.30
CA LEU A 151 6.66 7.96 5.39
C LEU A 151 6.57 6.97 6.55
N TYR A 152 6.51 5.72 6.22
CA TYR A 152 6.22 4.66 7.17
C TYR A 152 7.48 4.02 7.70
N THR A 153 7.38 3.54 8.92
CA THR A 153 8.38 2.67 9.55
C THR A 153 7.83 1.26 9.58
N ILE A 154 8.54 0.33 8.94
CA ILE A 154 8.21 -1.10 9.00
C ILE A 154 8.86 -1.69 10.25
N ARG A 155 8.07 -2.47 10.97
CA ARG A 155 8.46 -3.26 12.15
C ARG A 155 8.04 -4.70 11.95
N PHE A 156 8.65 -5.59 12.74
CA PHE A 156 8.41 -7.02 12.66
C PHE A 156 8.06 -7.56 14.03
N ARG A 157 7.01 -8.39 14.10
CA ARG A 157 6.51 -8.99 15.35
C ARG A 157 6.42 -10.50 15.23
N ASP A 158 6.85 -11.21 16.25
CA ASP A 158 6.57 -12.64 16.43
C ASP A 158 5.16 -12.80 17.01
N LEU A 159 4.25 -13.36 16.25
CA LEU A 159 2.84 -13.49 16.63
C LEU A 159 2.57 -14.60 17.65
N VAL A 160 3.56 -15.44 17.95
CA VAL A 160 3.47 -16.49 18.99
C VAL A 160 3.88 -15.94 20.34
N SER A 161 4.98 -15.20 20.40
CA SER A 161 5.44 -14.58 21.65
C SER A 161 4.83 -13.20 21.90
N GLY A 162 4.36 -12.52 20.86
CA GLY A 162 3.92 -11.12 20.89
C GLY A 162 5.07 -10.11 20.93
N GLU A 163 6.33 -10.57 20.83
CA GLU A 163 7.50 -9.71 20.93
C GLU A 163 7.85 -9.04 19.60
N GLU A 164 8.29 -7.79 19.68
CA GLU A 164 8.86 -7.06 18.54
C GLU A 164 10.28 -7.58 18.25
N LEU A 165 10.57 -7.78 16.96
CA LEU A 165 11.94 -8.06 16.53
C LEU A 165 12.75 -6.74 16.50
N PRO A 166 14.09 -6.82 16.58
CA PRO A 166 14.95 -5.63 16.58
C PRO A 166 15.03 -4.93 15.21
N ASP A 167 14.57 -5.58 14.15
CA ASP A 167 14.63 -5.07 12.79
C ASP A 167 13.64 -3.92 12.63
N ILE A 168 14.13 -2.79 12.12
CA ILE A 168 13.34 -1.57 11.85
C ILE A 168 13.79 -1.01 10.53
N ILE A 169 12.83 -0.73 9.64
CA ILE A 169 13.08 -0.13 8.33
C ILE A 169 12.34 1.19 8.25
N THR A 170 13.04 2.27 7.98
CA THR A 170 12.49 3.63 8.00
C THR A 170 12.26 4.19 6.59
N ASN A 171 11.44 5.26 6.49
CA ASN A 171 11.20 6.00 5.24
C ASN A 171 10.72 5.12 4.08
N THR A 172 9.80 4.23 4.37
CA THR A 172 9.18 3.34 3.37
C THR A 172 7.87 3.92 2.83
N SER A 173 7.30 3.26 1.81
CA SER A 173 5.97 3.61 1.29
C SER A 173 4.82 3.08 2.12
N GLY A 174 5.08 2.11 3.01
CA GLY A 174 4.08 1.49 3.86
C GLY A 174 3.68 0.06 3.46
N GLY A 175 3.93 -0.35 2.21
CA GLY A 175 3.68 -1.72 1.76
C GLY A 175 4.95 -2.57 1.66
N GLY A 176 4.77 -3.88 1.49
CA GLY A 176 5.85 -4.81 1.29
C GLY A 176 5.38 -6.24 1.04
N ALA A 177 6.30 -7.18 0.90
CA ALA A 177 5.99 -8.57 0.63
C ALA A 177 7.02 -9.53 1.21
N TRP A 178 6.57 -10.58 1.86
CA TRP A 178 7.41 -11.70 2.24
C TRP A 178 7.66 -12.62 1.04
N ALA A 179 8.91 -13.03 0.82
CA ALA A 179 9.19 -14.18 -0.03
C ALA A 179 9.18 -15.49 0.78
N ASP A 180 9.81 -15.46 1.93
CA ASP A 180 9.87 -16.53 2.93
C ASP A 180 9.86 -15.92 4.35
N ASP A 181 10.03 -16.73 5.40
CA ASP A 181 10.01 -16.28 6.80
C ASP A 181 11.23 -15.42 7.21
N ARG A 182 12.13 -15.09 6.29
CA ARG A 182 13.35 -14.32 6.55
C ARG A 182 13.58 -13.17 5.59
N THR A 183 12.95 -13.19 4.43
CA THR A 183 13.22 -12.26 3.34
C THR A 183 11.99 -11.41 3.06
N PHE A 184 12.10 -10.12 3.29
CA PHE A 184 11.04 -9.14 3.09
C PHE A 184 11.44 -8.11 2.03
N PHE A 185 10.55 -7.83 1.10
CA PHE A 185 10.72 -6.78 0.09
C PHE A 185 9.86 -5.59 0.45
N TYR A 186 10.37 -4.39 0.21
CA TYR A 186 9.65 -3.15 0.51
C TYR A 186 10.03 -2.03 -0.45
N SER A 187 9.17 -1.03 -0.57
CA SER A 187 9.41 0.12 -1.44
C SER A 187 9.79 1.38 -0.64
N ARG A 188 10.59 2.23 -1.28
CA ARG A 188 10.99 3.56 -0.75
C ARG A 188 10.57 4.68 -1.65
N LYS A 189 10.18 5.76 -1.01
CA LYS A 189 9.82 7.03 -1.67
C LYS A 189 11.04 7.92 -1.89
N ASP A 190 10.99 8.73 -2.94
CA ASP A 190 11.90 9.86 -3.12
C ASP A 190 11.40 11.11 -2.35
N ARG A 191 12.13 12.22 -2.47
CA ARG A 191 11.76 13.49 -1.81
C ARG A 191 10.40 14.06 -2.25
N THR A 192 9.83 13.58 -3.36
CA THR A 192 8.49 13.97 -3.85
C THR A 192 7.40 13.03 -3.39
N LEU A 193 7.72 12.07 -2.50
CA LEU A 193 6.87 11.01 -2.00
C LEU A 193 6.46 9.98 -3.08
N ARG A 194 7.21 9.87 -4.17
CA ARG A 194 7.02 8.86 -5.20
C ARG A 194 7.78 7.59 -4.82
N SER A 195 7.10 6.44 -4.76
CA SER A 195 7.73 5.12 -4.65
C SER A 195 8.53 4.83 -5.90
N HIS A 196 9.84 4.59 -5.79
CA HIS A 196 10.71 4.46 -6.95
C HIS A 196 11.81 3.42 -6.81
N LYS A 197 11.95 2.80 -5.64
CA LYS A 197 12.95 1.76 -5.38
C LYS A 197 12.37 0.63 -4.59
N ILE A 198 12.73 -0.59 -4.94
CA ILE A 198 12.42 -1.79 -4.14
C ILE A 198 13.72 -2.32 -3.55
N PHE A 199 13.69 -2.57 -2.26
CA PHE A 199 14.77 -3.18 -1.50
C PHE A 199 14.38 -4.55 -0.98
N ARG A 200 15.38 -5.37 -0.74
CA ARG A 200 15.27 -6.66 -0.07
C ARG A 200 15.96 -6.58 1.28
N HIS A 201 15.22 -6.83 2.33
CA HIS A 201 15.68 -6.98 3.71
C HIS A 201 15.79 -8.45 4.09
N THR A 202 16.80 -8.79 4.89
CA THR A 202 16.93 -10.11 5.49
C THR A 202 16.85 -9.97 7.00
N LEU A 203 15.86 -10.57 7.64
CA LEU A 203 15.67 -10.47 9.09
C LEU A 203 16.96 -10.81 9.87
N GLY A 204 17.23 -9.98 10.87
CA GLY A 204 18.43 -10.04 11.69
C GLY A 204 19.63 -9.30 11.10
N THR A 205 19.46 -8.56 10.01
CA THR A 205 20.49 -7.68 9.43
C THR A 205 20.10 -6.21 9.58
N PRO A 206 21.08 -5.29 9.71
CA PRO A 206 20.78 -3.87 9.77
C PRO A 206 20.21 -3.35 8.42
N GLU A 207 19.25 -2.40 8.47
CA GLU A 207 18.66 -1.73 7.31
C GLU A 207 19.68 -1.22 6.27
N LYS A 208 20.85 -0.75 6.72
CA LYS A 208 21.92 -0.26 5.82
C LYS A 208 22.51 -1.33 4.91
N ASP A 209 22.32 -2.61 5.24
CA ASP A 209 22.82 -3.75 4.48
C ASP A 209 21.77 -4.28 3.48
N ASP A 210 20.60 -3.62 3.42
CA ASP A 210 19.52 -3.97 2.50
C ASP A 210 19.93 -3.79 1.04
N VAL A 211 19.51 -4.74 0.23
CA VAL A 211 19.91 -4.82 -1.18
C VAL A 211 18.86 -4.12 -2.06
N LEU A 212 19.30 -3.10 -2.81
CA LEU A 212 18.46 -2.51 -3.87
C LEU A 212 18.29 -3.54 -5.01
N VAL A 213 17.04 -3.99 -5.24
CA VAL A 213 16.71 -5.00 -6.25
C VAL A 213 16.03 -4.42 -7.48
N PHE A 214 15.39 -3.26 -7.34
CA PHE A 214 14.73 -2.59 -8.46
C PHE A 214 14.79 -1.05 -8.30
N HIS A 215 14.92 -0.33 -9.41
CA HIS A 215 14.92 1.13 -9.41
C HIS A 215 14.18 1.67 -10.62
N GLU A 216 12.99 2.23 -10.38
CA GLU A 216 12.24 2.99 -11.38
C GLU A 216 12.88 4.38 -11.56
N LYS A 217 13.52 4.58 -12.71
CA LYS A 217 14.26 5.81 -13.02
C LYS A 217 13.41 6.87 -13.68
N ASP A 218 12.32 6.47 -14.33
CA ASP A 218 11.41 7.40 -14.96
C ASP A 218 10.52 8.09 -13.92
N GLY A 219 10.60 9.40 -13.84
CA GLY A 219 9.83 10.20 -12.88
C GLY A 219 8.31 10.19 -13.10
N ALA A 220 7.82 9.70 -14.24
CA ALA A 220 6.41 9.53 -14.52
C ALA A 220 5.80 8.25 -13.94
N TYR A 221 6.64 7.31 -13.50
CA TYR A 221 6.21 6.02 -12.97
C TYR A 221 6.47 5.92 -11.47
N SER A 222 5.61 5.21 -10.76
CA SER A 222 5.85 4.71 -9.41
C SER A 222 6.01 3.20 -9.44
N CYS A 223 6.54 2.60 -8.37
CA CYS A 223 6.67 1.16 -8.25
C CYS A 223 6.25 0.70 -6.85
N ASP A 224 5.65 -0.50 -6.79
CA ASP A 224 5.30 -1.20 -5.57
C ASP A 224 5.68 -2.69 -5.66
N VAL A 225 5.75 -3.34 -4.49
CA VAL A 225 6.06 -4.76 -4.38
C VAL A 225 4.96 -5.46 -3.60
N TYR A 226 4.53 -6.61 -4.09
CA TYR A 226 3.48 -7.42 -3.46
C TYR A 226 3.75 -8.91 -3.67
N ARG A 227 3.10 -9.74 -2.88
CA ARG A 227 3.08 -11.19 -3.11
C ARG A 227 1.84 -11.55 -3.92
N ASP A 228 1.99 -12.33 -4.96
CA ASP A 228 0.83 -12.78 -5.72
C ASP A 228 -0.04 -13.75 -4.89
N ARG A 229 -1.33 -13.81 -5.20
CA ARG A 229 -2.29 -14.63 -4.44
C ARG A 229 -1.95 -16.13 -4.43
N SER A 230 -1.26 -16.63 -5.43
CA SER A 230 -0.80 -18.02 -5.46
C SER A 230 0.36 -18.30 -4.50
N GLU A 231 0.95 -17.24 -3.93
CA GLU A 231 2.15 -17.25 -3.08
C GLU A 231 3.41 -17.77 -3.78
N ALA A 232 3.34 -18.04 -5.09
CA ALA A 232 4.47 -18.56 -5.85
C ALA A 232 5.51 -17.49 -6.20
N PHE A 233 5.10 -16.22 -6.25
CA PHE A 233 5.94 -15.13 -6.72
C PHE A 233 5.85 -13.90 -5.82
N VAL A 234 6.95 -13.17 -5.75
CA VAL A 234 6.99 -11.76 -5.37
C VAL A 234 6.94 -10.96 -6.66
N MET A 235 6.01 -10.02 -6.73
CA MET A 235 5.75 -9.21 -7.90
C MET A 235 6.20 -7.76 -7.66
N ILE A 236 6.69 -7.09 -8.70
CA ILE A 236 6.85 -5.65 -8.72
C ILE A 236 5.96 -5.10 -9.82
N SER A 237 5.08 -4.19 -9.46
CA SER A 237 4.30 -3.40 -10.40
C SER A 237 4.92 -2.03 -10.57
N THR A 238 5.05 -1.57 -11.80
CA THR A 238 5.38 -0.17 -12.07
C THR A 238 4.31 0.43 -12.97
N GLY A 239 3.88 1.64 -12.67
CA GLY A 239 2.79 2.27 -13.40
C GLY A 239 2.87 3.77 -13.48
N SER A 240 2.37 4.27 -14.62
CA SER A 240 1.99 5.65 -14.86
C SER A 240 0.48 5.72 -15.09
N THR A 241 -0.04 6.86 -15.58
CA THR A 241 -1.49 7.01 -15.83
C THR A 241 -2.03 6.06 -16.90
N LEU A 242 -1.22 5.70 -17.90
CA LEU A 242 -1.68 4.96 -19.08
C LEU A 242 -0.79 3.77 -19.45
N SER A 243 0.20 3.45 -18.63
CA SER A 243 1.13 2.37 -18.95
C SER A 243 1.60 1.67 -17.69
N THR A 244 1.67 0.34 -17.75
CA THR A 244 2.15 -0.50 -16.65
C THR A 244 3.25 -1.45 -17.10
N GLU A 245 4.00 -1.96 -16.14
CA GLU A 245 4.99 -3.02 -16.36
C GLU A 245 5.08 -3.87 -15.10
N GLU A 246 4.99 -5.19 -15.26
CA GLU A 246 5.03 -6.15 -14.17
C GLU A 246 6.30 -6.99 -14.23
N TRP A 247 6.88 -7.23 -13.05
CA TRP A 247 8.05 -8.07 -12.86
C TRP A 247 7.75 -9.15 -11.83
N TYR A 248 8.38 -10.30 -11.95
CA TYR A 248 8.19 -11.41 -11.03
C TYR A 248 9.52 -12.01 -10.56
N LEU A 249 9.50 -12.54 -9.36
CA LEU A 249 10.58 -13.31 -8.74
C LEU A 249 9.97 -14.55 -8.08
N PRO A 250 10.44 -15.78 -8.36
CA PRO A 250 9.98 -16.95 -7.64
C PRO A 250 10.21 -16.80 -6.13
N ALA A 251 9.17 -16.97 -5.32
CA ALA A 251 9.26 -16.80 -3.87
C ALA A 251 10.24 -17.80 -3.21
N ASN A 252 10.44 -18.96 -3.83
CA ASN A 252 11.41 -19.96 -3.38
C ASN A 252 12.88 -19.68 -3.79
N ASP A 253 13.12 -18.59 -4.53
CA ASP A 253 14.46 -18.07 -4.84
C ASP A 253 14.54 -16.57 -4.53
N PRO A 254 14.42 -16.15 -3.26
CA PRO A 254 14.35 -14.74 -2.87
C PRO A 254 15.64 -13.95 -3.12
N LEU A 255 16.75 -14.64 -3.40
CA LEU A 255 18.03 -14.02 -3.74
C LEU A 255 18.23 -13.88 -5.25
N GLY A 256 17.31 -14.38 -6.06
CA GLY A 256 17.30 -14.30 -7.50
C GLY A 256 17.13 -12.88 -8.05
N ARG A 257 16.84 -12.80 -9.34
CA ARG A 257 16.60 -11.52 -10.02
C ARG A 257 15.18 -11.46 -10.52
N PHE A 258 14.55 -10.31 -10.37
CA PHE A 258 13.27 -10.05 -11.00
C PHE A 258 13.35 -10.13 -12.52
N THR A 259 12.36 -10.76 -13.11
CA THR A 259 12.19 -10.90 -14.57
C THR A 259 10.96 -10.12 -14.98
N VAL A 260 11.06 -9.32 -16.05
CA VAL A 260 9.91 -8.60 -16.60
C VAL A 260 8.94 -9.59 -17.24
N VAL A 261 7.64 -9.42 -16.98
CA VAL A 261 6.60 -10.18 -17.67
C VAL A 261 6.49 -9.71 -19.12
N LEU A 262 6.26 -8.41 -19.32
CA LEU A 262 6.31 -7.77 -20.62
C LEU A 262 6.88 -6.36 -20.44
N PRO A 263 7.89 -5.93 -21.22
CA PRO A 263 8.36 -4.56 -21.18
C PRO A 263 7.23 -3.57 -21.46
N ARG A 264 7.25 -2.43 -20.76
CA ARG A 264 6.24 -1.38 -20.94
C ARG A 264 6.17 -0.88 -22.37
N GLU A 265 4.96 -0.58 -22.78
CA GLU A 265 4.64 0.07 -24.04
C GLU A 265 3.79 1.31 -23.76
N GLU A 266 3.82 2.29 -24.62
CA GLU A 266 3.00 3.48 -24.49
C GLU A 266 1.51 3.11 -24.63
N GLU A 267 0.67 3.66 -23.75
CA GLU A 267 -0.78 3.39 -23.67
C GLU A 267 -1.17 1.91 -23.49
N HIS A 268 -0.23 1.09 -23.00
CA HIS A 268 -0.50 -0.30 -22.67
C HIS A 268 -0.55 -0.51 -21.16
N GLU A 269 -1.75 -0.83 -20.69
CA GLU A 269 -2.03 -1.18 -19.30
C GLU A 269 -2.25 -2.69 -19.20
N TYR A 270 -1.58 -3.32 -18.23
CA TYR A 270 -1.82 -4.71 -17.90
C TYR A 270 -1.48 -5.01 -16.44
N GLY A 271 -2.21 -5.96 -15.86
CA GLY A 271 -1.94 -6.57 -14.55
C GLY A 271 -1.79 -8.08 -14.68
N VAL A 272 -1.07 -8.69 -13.76
CA VAL A 272 -0.74 -10.12 -13.81
C VAL A 272 -1.13 -10.82 -12.53
N GLN A 273 -1.80 -11.97 -12.65
CA GLN A 273 -2.02 -12.91 -11.57
C GLN A 273 -1.53 -14.30 -11.98
N HIS A 274 -1.08 -15.11 -11.04
CA HIS A 274 -0.60 -16.47 -11.33
C HIS A 274 -1.57 -17.52 -10.79
N ALA A 275 -1.82 -18.53 -11.61
CA ALA A 275 -2.51 -19.75 -11.20
C ALA A 275 -2.07 -20.94 -12.03
N SER A 276 -1.87 -22.10 -11.41
CA SER A 276 -1.62 -23.39 -12.08
C SER A 276 -0.48 -23.38 -13.10
N GLY A 277 0.58 -22.60 -12.87
CA GLY A 277 1.75 -22.50 -13.75
C GLY A 277 1.57 -21.59 -14.95
N GLU A 278 0.49 -20.82 -15.01
CA GLU A 278 0.20 -19.84 -16.05
C GLU A 278 0.05 -18.44 -15.41
N PHE A 279 0.47 -17.41 -16.14
CA PHE A 279 0.10 -16.03 -15.86
C PHE A 279 -1.21 -15.69 -16.56
N PHE A 280 -2.13 -15.09 -15.84
CA PHE A 280 -3.35 -14.49 -16.33
C PHE A 280 -3.13 -12.98 -16.39
N ILE A 281 -3.40 -12.40 -17.54
CA ILE A 281 -3.02 -11.03 -17.88
C ILE A 281 -4.28 -10.27 -18.26
N LEU A 282 -4.74 -9.41 -17.36
CA LEU A 282 -5.78 -8.44 -17.66
C LEU A 282 -5.14 -7.29 -18.43
N THR A 283 -5.59 -6.99 -19.65
CA THR A 283 -4.88 -6.06 -20.53
C THR A 283 -5.80 -5.28 -21.45
N ASN A 284 -5.44 -4.01 -21.72
CA ASN A 284 -6.07 -3.21 -22.78
C ASN A 284 -5.46 -3.43 -24.17
N TRP A 285 -4.53 -4.38 -24.34
CA TRP A 285 -3.91 -4.67 -25.63
C TRP A 285 -4.95 -5.08 -26.68
N ASN A 286 -5.14 -4.26 -27.74
CA ASN A 286 -6.20 -4.37 -28.73
C ASN A 286 -7.62 -4.53 -28.11
N ALA A 287 -7.87 -3.90 -26.95
CA ALA A 287 -9.08 -4.10 -26.16
C ALA A 287 -9.35 -2.87 -25.28
N GLN A 288 -10.06 -1.86 -25.78
CA GLN A 288 -10.30 -0.62 -25.06
C GLN A 288 -10.95 -0.85 -23.67
N ASN A 289 -11.85 -1.82 -23.56
CA ASN A 289 -12.53 -2.20 -22.32
C ASN A 289 -11.89 -3.42 -21.67
N PHE A 290 -10.60 -3.63 -21.87
CA PHE A 290 -9.80 -4.75 -21.40
C PHE A 290 -10.28 -6.12 -21.89
N ARG A 291 -9.45 -7.10 -21.72
CA ARG A 291 -9.67 -8.53 -21.89
C ARG A 291 -8.72 -9.33 -21.03
N LEU A 292 -9.03 -10.59 -20.78
CA LEU A 292 -8.18 -11.50 -20.05
C LEU A 292 -7.47 -12.44 -21.01
N MET A 293 -6.15 -12.42 -20.95
CA MET A 293 -5.26 -13.34 -21.64
C MET A 293 -4.58 -14.26 -20.63
N LYS A 294 -3.97 -15.36 -21.10
CA LYS A 294 -3.07 -16.18 -20.29
C LYS A 294 -1.89 -16.68 -21.11
N CYS A 295 -0.78 -16.97 -20.42
CA CYS A 295 0.39 -17.58 -21.01
C CYS A 295 1.15 -18.43 -19.98
N PRO A 296 2.00 -19.38 -20.43
CA PRO A 296 2.92 -20.07 -19.53
C PRO A 296 3.90 -19.10 -18.85
N VAL A 297 4.23 -19.31 -17.57
CA VAL A 297 5.24 -18.51 -16.85
C VAL A 297 6.59 -18.44 -17.59
N GLY A 298 6.97 -19.53 -18.30
CA GLY A 298 8.24 -19.60 -19.05
C GLY A 298 8.22 -18.87 -20.40
N ASP A 299 7.07 -18.42 -20.91
CA ASP A 299 6.95 -17.68 -22.17
C ASP A 299 5.86 -16.61 -22.07
N THR A 300 6.26 -15.42 -21.71
CA THR A 300 5.37 -14.27 -21.46
C THR A 300 5.16 -13.37 -22.68
N ARG A 301 5.78 -13.71 -23.82
CA ARG A 301 5.64 -12.95 -25.06
C ARG A 301 4.19 -12.96 -25.56
N LYS A 302 3.76 -11.88 -26.19
CA LYS A 302 2.38 -11.71 -26.70
C LYS A 302 1.96 -12.84 -27.66
N GLU A 303 2.92 -13.44 -28.40
CA GLU A 303 2.67 -14.55 -29.31
C GLU A 303 2.25 -15.84 -28.59
N ALA A 304 2.60 -15.97 -27.30
CA ALA A 304 2.18 -17.10 -26.45
C ALA A 304 0.86 -16.85 -25.73
N TRP A 305 0.29 -15.66 -25.85
CA TRP A 305 -0.95 -15.31 -25.16
C TRP A 305 -2.15 -16.00 -25.80
N THR A 306 -2.99 -16.60 -24.99
CA THR A 306 -4.27 -17.19 -25.38
C THR A 306 -5.40 -16.46 -24.66
N GLU A 307 -6.49 -16.18 -25.37
CA GLU A 307 -7.63 -15.44 -24.82
C GLU A 307 -8.45 -16.32 -23.87
N VAL A 308 -8.78 -15.79 -22.71
CA VAL A 308 -9.63 -16.40 -21.68
C VAL A 308 -11.00 -15.73 -21.64
N VAL A 309 -11.01 -14.38 -21.55
CA VAL A 309 -12.22 -13.56 -21.61
C VAL A 309 -12.03 -12.54 -22.74
N PRO A 310 -12.88 -12.57 -23.78
CA PRO A 310 -12.73 -11.67 -24.91
C PRO A 310 -13.13 -10.22 -24.54
N HIS A 311 -12.57 -9.29 -25.28
CA HIS A 311 -12.99 -7.90 -25.24
C HIS A 311 -14.46 -7.72 -25.65
N ARG A 312 -15.14 -6.82 -24.95
CA ARG A 312 -16.51 -6.40 -25.29
C ARG A 312 -16.56 -4.88 -25.41
N GLU A 313 -17.22 -4.37 -26.45
CA GLU A 313 -17.38 -2.91 -26.65
C GLU A 313 -18.36 -2.28 -25.64
N ASP A 314 -19.30 -3.08 -25.15
CA ASP A 314 -20.38 -2.66 -24.25
C ASP A 314 -20.12 -2.94 -22.75
N THR A 315 -18.98 -3.53 -22.42
CA THR A 315 -18.69 -3.95 -21.04
C THR A 315 -17.21 -3.79 -20.74
N LEU A 316 -16.91 -3.05 -19.68
CA LEU A 316 -15.55 -2.93 -19.13
C LEU A 316 -15.26 -4.16 -18.27
N LEU A 317 -14.12 -4.81 -18.50
CA LEU A 317 -13.56 -5.81 -17.61
C LEU A 317 -12.63 -5.08 -16.62
N GLU A 318 -13.16 -4.80 -15.43
CA GLU A 318 -12.46 -3.95 -14.45
C GLU A 318 -11.38 -4.71 -13.70
N ASP A 319 -11.68 -5.95 -13.29
CA ASP A 319 -10.77 -6.74 -12.47
C ASP A 319 -11.00 -8.24 -12.65
N VAL A 320 -10.04 -9.03 -12.21
CA VAL A 320 -10.08 -10.49 -12.21
C VAL A 320 -9.43 -10.99 -10.92
N ASP A 321 -10.15 -11.79 -10.16
CA ASP A 321 -9.63 -12.49 -9.00
C ASP A 321 -9.50 -13.99 -9.25
N LEU A 322 -8.29 -14.52 -9.14
CA LEU A 322 -8.03 -15.95 -9.30
C LEU A 322 -8.00 -16.65 -7.93
N PHE A 323 -8.81 -17.68 -7.80
CA PHE A 323 -8.80 -18.59 -6.67
C PHE A 323 -8.37 -19.98 -7.14
N LYS A 324 -8.14 -20.89 -6.18
CA LYS A 324 -7.69 -22.24 -6.49
C LYS A 324 -8.60 -22.99 -7.49
N ASP A 325 -9.92 -22.85 -7.34
CA ASP A 325 -10.91 -23.64 -8.05
C ASP A 325 -11.91 -22.80 -8.87
N HIS A 326 -11.80 -21.47 -8.83
CA HIS A 326 -12.69 -20.56 -9.55
C HIS A 326 -12.02 -19.22 -9.81
N MET A 327 -12.61 -18.46 -10.70
CA MET A 327 -12.23 -17.10 -11.06
C MET A 327 -13.46 -16.21 -10.89
N VAL A 328 -13.26 -15.01 -10.38
CA VAL A 328 -14.26 -13.95 -10.31
C VAL A 328 -13.86 -12.84 -11.27
N ILE A 329 -14.81 -12.33 -12.03
CA ILE A 329 -14.64 -11.24 -13.01
C ILE A 329 -15.80 -10.26 -12.93
#